data_7314b6d34290c5613b2a9fd0d17504b1
#
_entry.id   7314b6d34290c5613b2a9fd0d17504b1
#
_cell.length_a   1.000
_cell.length_b   1.000
_cell.length_c   1.000
_cell.angle_alpha   90.00
_cell.angle_beta   90.00
_cell.angle_gamma   90.00
#
_symmetry.space_group_name_H-M   'P 1'
#
loop_
_entity.id
_entity.type
_entity.pdbx_description
1 polymer ?
#
loop_
_entity_poly.entity_id
_entity_poly.type
_entity_poly.pdbx_seq_one_letter_code
_entity_poly.pdbx_strand_id
1 'polypeptide(L)'
;MKTPPDTAFVKTHGLTKVFKDFWLRPRVVALEGLDLEIRPAEVHGLLGSNGAGKSTTIKLILGLLFPTSGEVTVFGKAPGDVETKNRIGYLPEESYLYGFLDAEEILDYYGRLFNLPAPTRKQRIAELLDMVGLQGMRRRPLAEYSKGMQRRIGIAQALINNPDLLILDEPTTGLDPIGAREVKDLILKLRKEGKSVLLSSHRLADVEDVCDRITVLYGGRKQAEGSMDELLSSPNSTIIETDRLDAATIDSISKLLEKAGGLSIRKTESPRQSLEDFFLGLVEKADREGAETSGATGGAGGAE
;
A
#
# COMPACT_ATOMS: atom_id res chain seq x y z
N MET A 1 7.41 23.63 9.70
CA MET A 1 7.65 24.34 8.44
C MET A 1 6.99 23.51 7.36
N LYS A 2 5.93 23.99 6.67
CA LYS A 2 5.31 23.26 5.57
C LYS A 2 6.25 23.30 4.37
N THR A 3 6.66 22.16 3.86
CA THR A 3 7.44 22.03 2.62
C THR A 3 6.65 22.66 1.46
N PRO A 4 7.28 23.43 0.56
CA PRO A 4 6.59 23.96 -0.61
C PRO A 4 5.94 22.82 -1.42
N PRO A 5 4.78 23.03 -2.06
CA PRO A 5 4.00 21.98 -2.70
C PRO A 5 4.69 21.28 -3.90
N ASP A 6 5.86 21.74 -4.30
CA ASP A 6 6.58 21.24 -5.48
C ASP A 6 7.88 20.48 -5.14
N THR A 7 8.11 20.15 -3.86
CA THR A 7 9.34 19.46 -3.44
C THR A 7 9.03 18.01 -3.14
N ALA A 8 9.57 17.10 -3.94
CA ALA A 8 9.46 15.65 -3.72
C ALA A 8 9.97 15.26 -2.33
N PHE A 9 9.29 14.32 -1.67
CA PHE A 9 9.73 13.75 -0.39
C PHE A 9 10.93 12.83 -0.57
N VAL A 10 10.96 12.06 -1.67
CA VAL A 10 12.10 11.23 -2.04
C VAL A 10 12.52 11.60 -3.45
N LYS A 11 13.81 11.78 -3.66
CA LYS A 11 14.40 11.96 -4.99
C LYS A 11 15.67 11.16 -5.12
N THR A 12 15.79 10.40 -6.20
CA THR A 12 17.00 9.67 -6.55
C THR A 12 17.51 10.13 -7.91
N HIS A 13 18.82 10.11 -8.08
CA HIS A 13 19.46 10.43 -9.36
C HIS A 13 20.55 9.42 -9.67
N GLY A 14 20.39 8.68 -10.77
CA GLY A 14 21.33 7.66 -11.20
C GLY A 14 21.63 6.60 -10.13
N LEU A 15 20.68 6.32 -9.24
CA LEU A 15 20.89 5.49 -8.05
C LEU A 15 21.24 4.06 -8.44
N THR A 16 22.44 3.63 -8.03
CA THR A 16 23.00 2.32 -8.39
C THR A 16 23.47 1.57 -7.16
N LYS A 17 23.16 0.28 -7.09
CA LYS A 17 23.67 -0.62 -6.05
C LYS A 17 24.20 -1.92 -6.62
N VAL A 18 25.50 -2.15 -6.42
CA VAL A 18 26.19 -3.39 -6.76
C VAL A 18 26.63 -4.06 -5.46
N PHE A 19 26.20 -5.29 -5.25
CA PHE A 19 26.72 -6.13 -4.18
C PHE A 19 28.00 -6.83 -4.67
N LYS A 20 29.04 -6.78 -3.86
CA LYS A 20 30.34 -7.39 -4.14
C LYS A 20 30.55 -8.63 -3.29
N ASP A 21 31.38 -9.56 -3.78
CA ASP A 21 31.83 -10.70 -2.99
C ASP A 21 32.94 -10.26 -1.98
N PHE A 22 33.44 -11.22 -1.19
CA PHE A 22 34.51 -10.98 -0.23
C PHE A 22 35.80 -10.41 -0.91
N TRP A 23 36.00 -10.72 -2.18
CA TRP A 23 37.15 -10.25 -2.97
C TRP A 23 36.88 -8.94 -3.71
N LEU A 24 35.80 -8.22 -3.34
CA LEU A 24 35.35 -6.96 -3.93
C LEU A 24 34.94 -7.06 -5.43
N ARG A 25 34.74 -8.28 -5.95
CA ARG A 25 34.25 -8.47 -7.31
C ARG A 25 32.74 -8.23 -7.37
N PRO A 26 32.23 -7.56 -8.42
CA PRO A 26 30.80 -7.41 -8.61
C PRO A 26 30.11 -8.79 -8.70
N ARG A 27 29.14 -9.04 -7.82
CA ARG A 27 28.39 -10.30 -7.79
C ARG A 27 26.98 -10.13 -8.32
N VAL A 28 26.28 -9.09 -7.87
CA VAL A 28 24.90 -8.80 -8.24
C VAL A 28 24.73 -7.30 -8.41
N VAL A 29 24.24 -6.88 -9.57
CA VAL A 29 23.74 -5.51 -9.78
C VAL A 29 22.27 -5.53 -9.36
N ALA A 30 22.00 -5.04 -8.17
CA ALA A 30 20.65 -5.03 -7.62
C ALA A 30 19.83 -3.82 -8.05
N LEU A 31 20.51 -2.74 -8.44
CA LEU A 31 19.89 -1.51 -8.94
C LEU A 31 20.88 -0.79 -9.84
N GLU A 32 20.41 -0.29 -10.98
CA GLU A 32 21.23 0.37 -11.98
C GLU A 32 20.55 1.64 -12.50
N GLY A 33 21.10 2.80 -12.13
CA GLY A 33 20.72 4.09 -12.66
C GLY A 33 19.28 4.51 -12.39
N LEU A 34 18.72 4.22 -11.19
CA LEU A 34 17.34 4.56 -10.88
C LEU A 34 17.16 6.05 -10.60
N ASP A 35 16.34 6.71 -11.41
CA ASP A 35 15.74 8.01 -11.12
C ASP A 35 14.30 7.78 -10.65
N LEU A 36 13.98 8.21 -9.44
CA LEU A 36 12.68 8.06 -8.79
C LEU A 36 12.30 9.34 -8.07
N GLU A 37 11.04 9.71 -8.14
CA GLU A 37 10.49 10.86 -7.44
C GLU A 37 9.18 10.49 -6.75
N ILE A 38 9.11 10.67 -5.41
CA ILE A 38 7.90 10.46 -4.61
C ILE A 38 7.43 11.80 -4.10
N ARG A 39 6.17 12.13 -4.40
CA ARG A 39 5.58 13.44 -4.10
C ARG A 39 4.81 13.44 -2.78
N PRO A 40 4.54 14.63 -2.21
CA PRO A 40 3.64 14.77 -1.08
C PRO A 40 2.21 14.28 -1.40
N ALA A 41 1.56 13.65 -0.41
CA ALA A 41 0.16 13.23 -0.46
C ALA A 41 -0.20 12.30 -1.63
N GLU A 42 0.77 11.50 -2.12
CA GLU A 42 0.51 10.45 -3.11
C GLU A 42 0.81 9.05 -2.55
N VAL A 43 0.15 8.05 -3.10
CA VAL A 43 0.52 6.65 -2.97
C VAL A 43 1.32 6.24 -4.19
N HIS A 44 2.63 5.99 -3.99
CA HIS A 44 3.53 5.57 -5.04
C HIS A 44 3.84 4.09 -4.95
N GLY A 45 3.56 3.33 -6.00
CA GLY A 45 3.82 1.90 -6.10
C GLY A 45 5.17 1.59 -6.72
N LEU A 46 5.96 0.75 -6.07
CA LEU A 46 7.19 0.18 -6.61
C LEU A 46 6.91 -1.26 -7.03
N LEU A 47 6.58 -1.46 -8.30
CA LEU A 47 6.15 -2.74 -8.85
C LEU A 47 7.31 -3.51 -9.48
N GLY A 48 7.35 -4.81 -9.29
CA GLY A 48 8.32 -5.69 -9.95
C GLY A 48 8.37 -7.08 -9.36
N SER A 49 8.93 -8.02 -10.10
CA SER A 49 9.16 -9.40 -9.63
C SER A 49 10.13 -9.47 -8.45
N ASN A 50 10.21 -10.64 -7.82
CA ASN A 50 11.22 -10.87 -6.79
C ASN A 50 12.63 -10.71 -7.38
N GLY A 51 13.50 -9.99 -6.66
CA GLY A 51 14.84 -9.65 -7.16
C GLY A 51 14.90 -8.45 -8.12
N ALA A 52 13.78 -7.78 -8.44
CA ALA A 52 13.76 -6.62 -9.33
C ALA A 52 14.44 -5.36 -8.75
N GLY A 53 14.80 -5.34 -7.46
CA GLY A 53 15.45 -4.21 -6.80
C GLY A 53 14.58 -3.42 -5.82
N LYS A 54 13.30 -3.78 -5.63
CA LYS A 54 12.33 -3.08 -4.77
C LYS A 54 12.83 -2.86 -3.34
N SER A 55 13.10 -3.93 -2.61
CA SER A 55 13.58 -3.85 -1.22
C SER A 55 14.98 -3.23 -1.11
N THR A 56 15.80 -3.33 -2.17
CA THR A 56 17.09 -2.61 -2.24
C THR A 56 16.86 -1.11 -2.33
N THR A 57 15.93 -0.66 -3.17
CA THR A 57 15.54 0.75 -3.29
C THR A 57 15.02 1.29 -1.96
N ILE A 58 14.10 0.56 -1.32
CA ILE A 58 13.56 0.92 0.01
C ILE A 58 14.69 1.06 1.04
N LYS A 59 15.61 0.10 1.12
CA LYS A 59 16.73 0.15 2.07
C LYS A 59 17.69 1.31 1.81
N LEU A 60 17.89 1.71 0.55
CA LEU A 60 18.68 2.90 0.20
C LEU A 60 17.96 4.19 0.63
N ILE A 61 16.64 4.30 0.40
CA ILE A 61 15.81 5.42 0.85
C ILE A 61 15.80 5.54 2.39
N LEU A 62 15.78 4.42 3.09
CA LEU A 62 15.85 4.38 4.56
C LEU A 62 17.25 4.64 5.13
N GLY A 63 18.29 4.72 4.28
CA GLY A 63 19.68 4.83 4.74
C GLY A 63 20.18 3.58 5.45
N LEU A 64 19.57 2.42 5.22
CA LEU A 64 20.01 1.10 5.71
C LEU A 64 21.07 0.48 4.80
N LEU A 65 21.17 0.98 3.57
CA LEU A 65 22.20 0.66 2.60
C LEU A 65 22.79 1.95 2.03
N PHE A 66 24.06 1.88 1.61
CA PHE A 66 24.73 2.96 0.89
C PHE A 66 24.73 2.66 -0.60
N PRO A 67 24.51 3.65 -1.48
CA PRO A 67 24.63 3.47 -2.92
C PRO A 67 26.08 3.15 -3.33
N THR A 68 26.24 2.48 -4.45
CA THR A 68 27.56 2.31 -5.11
C THR A 68 27.90 3.54 -5.92
N SER A 69 26.90 4.15 -6.58
CA SER A 69 26.97 5.44 -7.27
C SER A 69 25.57 6.05 -7.36
N GLY A 70 25.50 7.32 -7.76
CA GLY A 70 24.27 8.09 -7.77
C GLY A 70 23.93 8.64 -6.39
N GLU A 71 22.80 9.32 -6.31
CA GLU A 71 22.39 10.05 -5.12
C GLU A 71 20.94 9.70 -4.73
N VAL A 72 20.65 9.79 -3.43
CA VAL A 72 19.30 9.71 -2.86
C VAL A 72 19.14 10.77 -1.79
N THR A 73 18.03 11.51 -1.87
CA THR A 73 17.64 12.49 -0.86
C THR A 73 16.23 12.20 -0.38
N VAL A 74 15.99 12.43 0.91
CA VAL A 74 14.68 12.30 1.53
C VAL A 74 14.39 13.57 2.31
N PHE A 75 13.28 14.23 2.00
CA PHE A 75 12.94 15.59 2.49
C PHE A 75 14.08 16.59 2.24
N GLY A 76 14.81 16.45 1.11
CA GLY A 76 15.95 17.29 0.75
C GLY A 76 17.23 17.06 1.54
N LYS A 77 17.30 16.00 2.36
CA LYS A 77 18.45 15.63 3.19
C LYS A 77 18.94 14.23 2.85
N ALA A 78 20.12 13.87 3.38
CA ALA A 78 20.62 12.51 3.28
C ALA A 78 19.72 11.54 4.06
N PRO A 79 19.49 10.29 3.58
CA PRO A 79 18.65 9.30 4.26
C PRO A 79 19.05 8.96 5.69
N GLY A 80 20.33 9.12 6.02
CA GLY A 80 20.87 8.88 7.37
C GLY A 80 20.57 9.96 8.41
N ASP A 81 20.05 11.11 7.99
CA ASP A 81 19.72 12.23 8.87
C ASP A 81 18.61 11.86 9.88
N VAL A 82 18.80 12.20 11.16
CA VAL A 82 17.88 11.85 12.25
C VAL A 82 16.51 12.50 12.09
N GLU A 83 16.47 13.77 11.65
CA GLU A 83 15.20 14.49 11.45
C GLU A 83 14.41 13.85 10.29
N THR A 84 15.11 13.40 9.23
CA THR A 84 14.52 12.64 8.14
C THR A 84 13.88 11.36 8.65
N LYS A 85 14.60 10.58 9.48
CA LYS A 85 14.08 9.32 10.05
C LYS A 85 12.87 9.51 10.95
N ASN A 86 12.80 10.60 11.69
CA ASN A 86 11.65 10.93 12.53
C ASN A 86 10.36 11.21 11.74
N ARG A 87 10.48 11.49 10.44
CA ARG A 87 9.36 11.77 9.53
C ARG A 87 8.98 10.56 8.67
N ILE A 88 9.65 9.43 8.84
CA ILE A 88 9.39 8.19 8.11
C ILE A 88 8.79 7.15 9.05
N GLY A 89 7.74 6.45 8.57
CA GLY A 89 7.28 5.19 9.12
C GLY A 89 7.67 4.05 8.19
N TYR A 90 8.07 2.91 8.73
CA TYR A 90 8.48 1.77 7.92
C TYR A 90 7.88 0.47 8.40
N LEU A 91 7.25 -0.26 7.49
CA LEU A 91 6.79 -1.63 7.67
C LEU A 91 7.61 -2.54 6.74
N PRO A 92 8.49 -3.40 7.27
CA PRO A 92 9.22 -4.37 6.47
C PRO A 92 8.30 -5.49 5.96
N GLU A 93 8.75 -6.23 4.94
CA GLU A 93 8.05 -7.43 4.43
C GLU A 93 7.81 -8.44 5.55
N GLU A 94 8.84 -8.76 6.33
CA GLU A 94 8.73 -9.58 7.53
C GLU A 94 8.75 -8.68 8.78
N SER A 95 7.65 -8.65 9.51
CA SER A 95 7.54 -7.90 10.77
C SER A 95 7.86 -8.81 11.93
N TYR A 96 9.00 -8.59 12.58
CA TYR A 96 9.37 -9.29 13.82
C TYR A 96 8.69 -8.62 15.01
N LEU A 97 7.47 -9.06 15.34
CA LEU A 97 6.76 -8.60 16.52
C LEU A 97 7.16 -9.44 17.73
N TYR A 98 7.33 -8.81 18.88
CA TYR A 98 7.56 -9.51 20.13
C TYR A 98 6.26 -10.18 20.57
N GLY A 99 6.11 -11.48 20.29
CA GLY A 99 4.86 -12.22 20.46
C GLY A 99 4.32 -12.27 21.89
N PHE A 100 5.17 -12.05 22.90
CA PHE A 100 4.78 -12.01 24.32
C PHE A 100 4.19 -10.67 24.76
N LEU A 101 4.32 -9.61 23.95
CA LEU A 101 3.71 -8.32 24.20
C LEU A 101 2.29 -8.27 23.64
N ASP A 102 1.45 -7.42 24.22
CA ASP A 102 0.18 -7.03 23.63
C ASP A 102 0.31 -5.79 22.71
N ALA A 103 -0.79 -5.41 22.05
CA ALA A 103 -0.77 -4.30 21.08
C ALA A 103 -0.52 -2.94 21.74
N GLU A 104 -0.98 -2.70 22.98
CA GLU A 104 -0.68 -1.46 23.67
C GLU A 104 0.79 -1.40 24.09
N GLU A 105 1.34 -2.51 24.57
CA GLU A 105 2.72 -2.59 25.02
C GLU A 105 3.71 -2.36 23.88
N ILE A 106 3.49 -2.98 22.71
CA ILE A 106 4.37 -2.79 21.56
C ILE A 106 4.33 -1.33 21.05
N LEU A 107 3.15 -0.73 20.98
CA LEU A 107 3.02 0.67 20.56
C LEU A 107 3.58 1.63 21.62
N ASP A 108 3.42 1.36 22.91
CA ASP A 108 4.04 2.13 23.98
C ASP A 108 5.58 2.05 23.91
N TYR A 109 6.12 0.87 23.66
CA TYR A 109 7.56 0.66 23.47
C TYR A 109 8.11 1.53 22.33
N TYR A 110 7.49 1.47 21.14
CA TYR A 110 7.93 2.30 20.01
C TYR A 110 7.69 3.80 20.24
N GLY A 111 6.59 4.18 20.87
CA GLY A 111 6.34 5.55 21.23
C GLY A 111 7.39 6.13 22.19
N ARG A 112 7.96 5.30 23.09
CA ARG A 112 9.09 5.71 23.94
C ARG A 112 10.38 5.88 23.15
N LEU A 113 10.64 5.02 22.14
CA LEU A 113 11.82 5.16 21.28
C LEU A 113 11.80 6.48 20.50
N PHE A 114 10.62 7.00 20.14
CA PHE A 114 10.45 8.32 19.54
C PHE A 114 10.33 9.46 20.58
N ASN A 115 10.60 9.19 21.86
CA ASN A 115 10.52 10.16 22.95
C ASN A 115 9.15 10.86 23.07
N LEU A 116 8.05 10.19 22.72
CA LEU A 116 6.70 10.74 22.88
C LEU A 116 6.33 10.87 24.36
N PRO A 117 5.83 12.05 24.82
CA PRO A 117 5.35 12.22 26.19
C PRO A 117 4.24 11.23 26.53
N ALA A 118 4.17 10.75 27.77
CA ALA A 118 3.22 9.71 28.18
C ALA A 118 1.74 10.01 27.84
N PRO A 119 1.22 11.25 28.04
CA PRO A 119 -0.16 11.57 27.66
C PRO A 119 -0.39 11.48 26.16
N THR A 120 0.52 12.07 25.34
CA THR A 120 0.46 12.03 23.88
C THR A 120 0.53 10.61 23.38
N ARG A 121 1.42 9.79 23.95
CA ARG A 121 1.61 8.39 23.57
C ARG A 121 0.35 7.58 23.84
N LYS A 122 -0.27 7.72 25.01
CA LYS A 122 -1.52 7.04 25.38
C LYS A 122 -2.66 7.38 24.41
N GLN A 123 -2.82 8.66 24.10
CA GLN A 123 -3.81 9.12 23.13
C GLN A 123 -3.54 8.51 21.74
N ARG A 124 -2.29 8.60 21.28
CA ARG A 124 -1.88 8.11 19.95
C ARG A 124 -2.07 6.60 19.81
N ILE A 125 -1.80 5.82 20.85
CA ILE A 125 -2.04 4.36 20.87
C ILE A 125 -3.52 4.07 20.68
N ALA A 126 -4.41 4.76 21.39
CA ALA A 126 -5.85 4.56 21.27
C ALA A 126 -6.35 4.89 19.84
N GLU A 127 -5.90 6.02 19.27
CA GLU A 127 -6.22 6.43 17.90
C GLU A 127 -5.74 5.40 16.86
N LEU A 128 -4.52 4.90 17.02
CA LEU A 128 -3.95 3.92 16.09
C LEU A 128 -4.64 2.56 16.17
N LEU A 129 -4.95 2.08 17.37
CA LEU A 129 -5.67 0.82 17.55
C LEU A 129 -7.09 0.88 16.98
N ASP A 130 -7.75 2.03 17.08
CA ASP A 130 -9.04 2.28 16.44
C ASP A 130 -8.89 2.32 14.90
N MET A 131 -7.90 3.06 14.41
CA MET A 131 -7.62 3.20 12.98
C MET A 131 -7.41 1.86 12.28
N VAL A 132 -6.70 0.91 12.93
CA VAL A 132 -6.39 -0.42 12.38
C VAL A 132 -7.40 -1.49 12.79
N GLY A 133 -8.50 -1.13 13.47
CA GLY A 133 -9.57 -2.05 13.87
C GLY A 133 -9.15 -3.11 14.89
N LEU A 134 -8.22 -2.80 15.80
CA LEU A 134 -7.70 -3.73 16.79
C LEU A 134 -8.04 -3.36 18.25
N GLN A 135 -8.96 -2.41 18.47
CA GLN A 135 -9.36 -1.94 19.80
C GLN A 135 -9.84 -3.10 20.72
N GLY A 136 -10.66 -4.00 20.19
CA GLY A 136 -11.17 -5.16 20.92
C GLY A 136 -10.13 -6.22 21.27
N MET A 137 -8.97 -6.19 20.60
CA MET A 137 -7.89 -7.18 20.77
C MET A 137 -6.64 -6.61 21.45
N ARG A 138 -6.69 -5.37 21.93
CA ARG A 138 -5.54 -4.59 22.43
C ARG A 138 -4.72 -5.25 23.52
N ARG A 139 -5.34 -6.11 24.36
CA ARG A 139 -4.71 -6.82 25.49
C ARG A 139 -4.36 -8.26 25.17
N ARG A 140 -4.61 -8.72 23.95
CA ARG A 140 -4.29 -10.07 23.53
C ARG A 140 -2.82 -10.14 23.10
N PRO A 141 -2.07 -11.20 23.51
CA PRO A 141 -0.68 -11.39 23.07
C PRO A 141 -0.55 -11.41 21.53
N LEU A 142 0.47 -10.74 20.99
CA LEU A 142 0.69 -10.67 19.54
C LEU A 142 0.98 -12.03 18.90
N ALA A 143 1.46 -13.01 19.67
CA ALA A 143 1.63 -14.39 19.21
C ALA A 143 0.31 -15.05 18.77
N GLU A 144 -0.82 -14.57 19.29
CA GLU A 144 -2.16 -15.08 18.98
C GLU A 144 -2.86 -14.32 17.83
N TYR A 145 -2.21 -13.31 17.28
CA TYR A 145 -2.75 -12.51 16.16
C TYR A 145 -2.66 -13.29 14.85
N SER A 146 -3.72 -13.21 14.03
CA SER A 146 -3.65 -13.64 12.64
C SER A 146 -2.61 -12.83 11.86
N LYS A 147 -2.15 -13.34 10.72
CA LYS A 147 -1.22 -12.59 9.86
C LYS A 147 -1.74 -11.21 9.49
N GLY A 148 -3.05 -11.09 9.19
CA GLY A 148 -3.70 -9.80 8.91
C GLY A 148 -3.66 -8.86 10.11
N MET A 149 -3.96 -9.34 11.33
CA MET A 149 -3.84 -8.56 12.56
C MET A 149 -2.39 -8.13 12.82
N GLN A 150 -1.42 -9.04 12.62
CA GLN A 150 0.01 -8.72 12.76
C GLN A 150 0.45 -7.65 11.75
N ARG A 151 -0.07 -7.69 10.52
CA ARG A 151 0.24 -6.67 9.51
C ARG A 151 -0.34 -5.32 9.88
N ARG A 152 -1.60 -5.28 10.35
CA ARG A 152 -2.26 -4.06 10.78
C ARG A 152 -1.59 -3.43 12.01
N ILE A 153 -1.20 -4.21 13.01
CA ILE A 153 -0.44 -3.65 14.15
C ILE A 153 0.96 -3.16 13.72
N GLY A 154 1.61 -3.81 12.76
CA GLY A 154 2.85 -3.33 12.16
C GLY A 154 2.69 -1.98 11.45
N ILE A 155 1.56 -1.75 10.76
CA ILE A 155 1.24 -0.43 10.19
C ILE A 155 1.02 0.59 11.31
N ALA A 156 0.27 0.24 12.36
CA ALA A 156 0.08 1.11 13.52
C ALA A 156 1.42 1.49 14.19
N GLN A 157 2.33 0.53 14.32
CA GLN A 157 3.70 0.75 14.80
C GLN A 157 4.46 1.75 13.91
N ALA A 158 4.38 1.59 12.58
CA ALA A 158 5.02 2.48 11.63
C ALA A 158 4.42 3.91 11.64
N LEU A 159 3.21 4.07 12.18
CA LEU A 159 2.50 5.35 12.29
C LEU A 159 2.68 6.03 13.65
N ILE A 160 3.35 5.42 14.62
CA ILE A 160 3.37 5.91 16.02
C ILE A 160 3.97 7.33 16.14
N ASN A 161 4.99 7.64 15.36
CA ASN A 161 5.65 8.94 15.30
C ASN A 161 4.94 9.98 14.42
N ASN A 162 3.75 9.65 13.89
CA ASN A 162 2.99 10.50 12.97
C ASN A 162 3.79 10.92 11.71
N PRO A 163 4.36 9.97 10.95
CA PRO A 163 5.26 10.27 9.84
C PRO A 163 4.56 11.02 8.70
N ASP A 164 5.34 11.75 7.90
CA ASP A 164 4.88 12.35 6.64
C ASP A 164 4.93 11.35 5.48
N LEU A 165 5.91 10.43 5.52
CA LEU A 165 6.10 9.37 4.54
C LEU A 165 6.02 7.99 5.22
N LEU A 166 5.12 7.15 4.75
CA LEU A 166 5.00 5.75 5.15
C LEU A 166 5.57 4.85 4.06
N ILE A 167 6.51 3.97 4.41
CA ILE A 167 7.11 3.00 3.50
C ILE A 167 6.64 1.61 3.90
N LEU A 168 5.98 0.91 2.98
CA LEU A 168 5.39 -0.41 3.19
C LEU A 168 6.01 -1.41 2.22
N ASP A 169 6.82 -2.34 2.73
CA ASP A 169 7.42 -3.40 1.91
C ASP A 169 6.48 -4.60 1.85
N GLU A 170 5.90 -4.88 0.67
CA GLU A 170 4.97 -5.97 0.39
C GLU A 170 3.80 -6.06 1.41
N PRO A 171 2.98 -4.99 1.61
CA PRO A 171 2.04 -4.90 2.74
C PRO A 171 0.92 -5.94 2.74
N THR A 172 0.57 -6.52 1.60
CA THR A 172 -0.53 -7.48 1.42
C THR A 172 -0.07 -8.92 1.27
N THR A 173 1.26 -9.16 1.18
CA THR A 173 1.81 -10.49 0.95
C THR A 173 1.50 -11.45 2.08
N GLY A 174 0.97 -12.63 1.70
CA GLY A 174 0.61 -13.70 2.64
C GLY A 174 -0.68 -13.48 3.42
N LEU A 175 -1.44 -12.46 3.08
CA LEU A 175 -2.79 -12.23 3.61
C LEU A 175 -3.85 -12.95 2.77
N ASP A 176 -4.95 -13.29 3.42
CA ASP A 176 -6.19 -13.68 2.75
C ASP A 176 -6.85 -12.46 2.05
N PRO A 177 -7.85 -12.65 1.19
CA PRO A 177 -8.48 -11.54 0.47
C PRO A 177 -9.07 -10.46 1.39
N ILE A 178 -9.65 -10.87 2.53
CA ILE A 178 -10.25 -9.95 3.50
C ILE A 178 -9.15 -9.08 4.14
N GLY A 179 -8.09 -9.71 4.66
CA GLY A 179 -6.99 -8.99 5.26
C GLY A 179 -6.25 -8.08 4.28
N ALA A 180 -6.11 -8.51 3.02
CA ALA A 180 -5.53 -7.69 1.96
C ALA A 180 -6.40 -6.45 1.69
N ARG A 181 -7.74 -6.61 1.63
CA ARG A 181 -8.68 -5.51 1.46
C ARG A 181 -8.61 -4.52 2.62
N GLU A 182 -8.61 -4.99 3.87
CA GLU A 182 -8.48 -4.13 5.05
C GLU A 182 -7.20 -3.27 5.02
N VAL A 183 -6.07 -3.85 4.57
CA VAL A 183 -4.81 -3.12 4.43
C VAL A 183 -4.89 -2.10 3.30
N LYS A 184 -5.49 -2.42 2.16
CA LYS A 184 -5.70 -1.47 1.04
C LYS A 184 -6.57 -0.30 1.49
N ASP A 185 -7.69 -0.55 2.16
CA ASP A 185 -8.60 0.48 2.68
C ASP A 185 -7.89 1.40 3.69
N LEU A 186 -7.02 0.83 4.53
CA LEU A 186 -6.20 1.61 5.45
C LEU A 186 -5.21 2.54 4.71
N ILE A 187 -4.56 2.05 3.65
CA ILE A 187 -3.66 2.87 2.81
C ILE A 187 -4.43 4.03 2.17
N LEU A 188 -5.61 3.76 1.61
CA LEU A 188 -6.47 4.79 1.01
C LEU A 188 -6.95 5.83 2.04
N LYS A 189 -7.25 5.39 3.26
CA LYS A 189 -7.59 6.29 4.39
C LYS A 189 -6.42 7.22 4.72
N LEU A 190 -5.21 6.67 4.87
CA LEU A 190 -3.99 7.44 5.16
C LEU A 190 -3.69 8.48 4.07
N ARG A 191 -3.89 8.11 2.80
CA ARG A 191 -3.78 9.05 1.67
C ARG A 191 -4.77 10.20 1.80
N LYS A 192 -6.05 9.93 2.12
CA LYS A 192 -7.06 10.97 2.34
C LYS A 192 -6.71 11.90 3.50
N GLU A 193 -5.98 11.41 4.49
CA GLU A 193 -5.44 12.20 5.62
C GLU A 193 -4.18 13.01 5.23
N GLY A 194 -3.76 12.97 3.95
CA GLY A 194 -2.61 13.72 3.43
C GLY A 194 -1.25 13.08 3.67
N LYS A 195 -1.21 11.80 4.04
CA LYS A 195 0.04 11.04 4.16
C LYS A 195 0.53 10.62 2.77
N SER A 196 1.86 10.62 2.60
CA SER A 196 2.48 9.99 1.44
C SER A 196 2.84 8.56 1.76
N VAL A 197 2.62 7.66 0.80
CA VAL A 197 2.90 6.24 0.96
C VAL A 197 3.76 5.76 -0.21
N LEU A 198 4.89 5.11 0.10
CA LEU A 198 5.63 4.29 -0.84
C LEU A 198 5.33 2.83 -0.51
N LEU A 199 4.75 2.10 -1.42
CA LEU A 199 4.56 0.66 -1.24
C LEU A 199 5.30 -0.14 -2.32
N SER A 200 5.88 -1.26 -1.93
CA SER A 200 6.37 -2.26 -2.90
C SER A 200 5.34 -3.36 -3.09
N SER A 201 5.22 -3.88 -4.28
CA SER A 201 4.44 -5.09 -4.56
C SER A 201 4.97 -5.83 -5.78
N HIS A 202 4.72 -7.14 -5.81
CA HIS A 202 4.86 -7.96 -7.03
C HIS A 202 3.49 -8.33 -7.62
N ARG A 203 2.39 -7.92 -6.98
CA ARG A 203 1.00 -8.17 -7.39
C ARG A 203 0.41 -6.92 -8.04
N LEU A 204 0.02 -7.05 -9.31
CA LEU A 204 -0.54 -5.95 -10.09
C LEU A 204 -1.82 -5.38 -9.47
N ALA A 205 -2.76 -6.26 -9.07
CA ALA A 205 -4.04 -5.87 -8.48
C ALA A 205 -3.88 -5.01 -7.21
N ASP A 206 -2.89 -5.31 -6.36
CA ASP A 206 -2.67 -4.54 -5.14
C ASP A 206 -2.22 -3.10 -5.44
N VAL A 207 -1.47 -2.92 -6.52
CA VAL A 207 -0.96 -1.61 -6.95
C VAL A 207 -2.05 -0.81 -7.67
N GLU A 208 -2.81 -1.48 -8.53
CA GLU A 208 -3.90 -0.87 -9.30
C GLU A 208 -4.98 -0.28 -8.40
N ASP A 209 -5.31 -0.97 -7.30
CA ASP A 209 -6.37 -0.55 -6.38
C ASP A 209 -6.02 0.68 -5.53
N VAL A 210 -4.73 0.93 -5.24
CA VAL A 210 -4.37 1.94 -4.22
C VAL A 210 -3.40 3.02 -4.69
N CYS A 211 -2.64 2.79 -5.78
CA CYS A 211 -1.57 3.70 -6.19
C CYS A 211 -2.08 4.80 -7.13
N ASP A 212 -1.58 6.02 -6.93
CA ASP A 212 -1.74 7.14 -7.87
C ASP A 212 -0.75 7.04 -9.02
N ARG A 213 0.49 6.67 -8.68
CA ARG A 213 1.60 6.52 -9.62
C ARG A 213 2.39 5.28 -9.29
N ILE A 214 3.02 4.71 -10.30
CA ILE A 214 3.87 3.54 -10.16
C ILE A 214 5.21 3.71 -10.86
N THR A 215 6.21 3.04 -10.32
CA THR A 215 7.49 2.77 -10.98
C THR A 215 7.63 1.27 -11.14
N VAL A 216 7.82 0.82 -12.37
CA VAL A 216 8.01 -0.60 -12.70
C VAL A 216 9.49 -0.90 -12.76
N LEU A 217 9.95 -1.85 -11.94
CA LEU A 217 11.33 -2.35 -11.92
C LEU A 217 11.43 -3.75 -12.51
N TYR A 218 12.44 -3.96 -13.33
CA TYR A 218 12.80 -5.29 -13.82
C TYR A 218 14.32 -5.40 -13.99
N GLY A 219 14.93 -6.44 -13.42
CA GLY A 219 16.38 -6.65 -13.47
C GLY A 219 17.22 -5.49 -12.91
N GLY A 220 16.74 -4.82 -11.87
CA GLY A 220 17.41 -3.67 -11.24
C GLY A 220 17.27 -2.35 -12.00
N ARG A 221 16.50 -2.29 -13.08
CA ARG A 221 16.31 -1.10 -13.92
C ARG A 221 14.86 -0.64 -13.94
N LYS A 222 14.64 0.67 -14.02
CA LYS A 222 13.33 1.25 -14.27
C LYS A 222 12.90 0.99 -15.70
N GLN A 223 11.73 0.36 -15.88
CA GLN A 223 11.15 0.07 -17.20
C GLN A 223 10.07 1.09 -17.57
N ALA A 224 9.29 1.53 -16.60
CA ALA A 224 8.24 2.53 -16.79
C ALA A 224 7.99 3.29 -15.49
N GLU A 225 7.45 4.50 -15.62
CA GLU A 225 6.95 5.30 -14.50
C GLU A 225 5.83 6.20 -15.03
N GLY A 226 4.74 6.34 -14.27
CA GLY A 226 3.62 7.18 -14.63
C GLY A 226 2.44 7.00 -13.69
N SER A 227 1.38 7.77 -13.90
CA SER A 227 0.09 7.50 -13.28
C SER A 227 -0.54 6.24 -13.86
N MET A 228 -1.49 5.65 -13.13
CA MET A 228 -2.22 4.47 -13.62
C MET A 228 -2.89 4.78 -14.96
N ASP A 229 -3.51 5.96 -15.09
CA ASP A 229 -4.18 6.38 -16.32
C ASP A 229 -3.19 6.52 -17.48
N GLU A 230 -2.01 7.12 -17.26
CA GLU A 230 -0.98 7.29 -18.31
C GLU A 230 -0.44 5.95 -18.79
N LEU A 231 -0.23 4.99 -17.89
CA LEU A 231 0.39 3.70 -18.23
C LEU A 231 -0.60 2.69 -18.80
N LEU A 232 -1.86 2.73 -18.38
CA LEU A 232 -2.88 1.76 -18.77
C LEU A 232 -3.84 2.27 -19.84
N SER A 233 -3.84 3.58 -20.14
CA SER A 233 -4.69 4.13 -21.19
C SER A 233 -4.33 3.53 -22.55
N SER A 234 -5.33 3.03 -23.23
CA SER A 234 -5.19 2.59 -24.63
C SER A 234 -5.65 3.72 -25.56
N PRO A 235 -4.71 4.47 -26.20
CA PRO A 235 -5.06 5.64 -27.00
C PRO A 235 -5.96 5.32 -28.19
N ASN A 236 -6.08 4.05 -28.55
CA ASN A 236 -6.82 3.59 -29.74
C ASN A 236 -8.14 2.86 -29.41
N SER A 237 -8.63 2.97 -28.16
CA SER A 237 -9.90 2.34 -27.78
C SER A 237 -10.60 3.16 -26.71
N THR A 238 -11.93 3.16 -26.77
CA THR A 238 -12.82 3.75 -25.75
C THR A 238 -13.69 2.63 -25.21
N ILE A 239 -13.84 2.54 -23.88
CA ILE A 239 -14.78 1.65 -23.21
C ILE A 239 -16.02 2.47 -22.88
N ILE A 240 -17.18 1.97 -23.29
CA ILE A 240 -18.49 2.56 -22.96
C ILE A 240 -19.22 1.51 -22.14
N GLU A 241 -19.53 1.82 -20.88
CA GLU A 241 -20.35 1.00 -20.01
C GLU A 241 -21.80 1.45 -20.09
N THR A 242 -22.70 0.48 -20.30
CA THR A 242 -24.15 0.72 -20.43
C THR A 242 -24.90 -0.38 -19.69
N ASP A 243 -26.20 -0.19 -19.47
CA ASP A 243 -27.08 -1.28 -19.11
C ASP A 243 -27.05 -2.40 -20.15
N ARG A 244 -27.61 -3.58 -19.82
CA ARG A 244 -27.61 -4.71 -20.73
C ARG A 244 -28.36 -4.38 -22.03
N LEU A 245 -27.61 -4.38 -23.13
CA LEU A 245 -28.15 -4.14 -24.47
C LEU A 245 -28.60 -5.45 -25.14
N ASP A 246 -29.68 -5.38 -25.91
CA ASP A 246 -30.08 -6.47 -26.80
C ASP A 246 -29.26 -6.46 -28.10
N ALA A 247 -29.31 -7.55 -28.84
CA ALA A 247 -28.53 -7.71 -30.09
C ALA A 247 -28.90 -6.68 -31.17
N ALA A 248 -30.16 -6.22 -31.22
CA ALA A 248 -30.65 -5.25 -32.20
C ALA A 248 -30.08 -3.85 -31.92
N THR A 249 -30.00 -3.48 -30.63
CA THR A 249 -29.39 -2.21 -30.21
C THR A 249 -27.89 -2.20 -30.46
N ILE A 250 -27.18 -3.31 -30.19
CA ILE A 250 -25.74 -3.46 -30.48
C ILE A 250 -25.47 -3.31 -31.99
N ASP A 251 -26.29 -3.92 -32.86
CA ASP A 251 -26.18 -3.79 -34.32
C ASP A 251 -26.42 -2.35 -34.77
N SER A 252 -27.39 -1.67 -34.20
CA SER A 252 -27.69 -0.26 -34.48
C SER A 252 -26.54 0.67 -34.10
N ILE A 253 -25.94 0.47 -32.93
CA ILE A 253 -24.75 1.20 -32.46
C ILE A 253 -23.58 0.93 -33.38
N SER A 254 -23.35 -0.33 -33.79
CA SER A 254 -22.26 -0.71 -34.70
C SER A 254 -22.38 0.03 -36.05
N LYS A 255 -23.58 0.08 -36.63
CA LYS A 255 -23.85 0.82 -37.88
C LYS A 255 -23.64 2.33 -37.74
N LEU A 256 -23.98 2.93 -36.59
CA LEU A 256 -23.71 4.32 -36.31
C LEU A 256 -22.22 4.63 -36.22
N LEU A 257 -21.46 3.80 -35.53
CA LEU A 257 -20.01 3.93 -35.38
C LEU A 257 -19.28 3.81 -36.72
N GLU A 258 -19.70 2.86 -37.57
CA GLU A 258 -19.17 2.69 -38.91
C GLU A 258 -19.39 3.91 -39.81
N LYS A 259 -20.57 4.55 -39.72
CA LYS A 259 -20.90 5.78 -40.42
C LYS A 259 -20.17 7.02 -39.90
N ALA A 260 -19.85 7.05 -38.59
CA ALA A 260 -19.23 8.18 -37.90
C ALA A 260 -17.70 8.29 -38.13
N GLY A 261 -17.07 7.30 -38.75
CA GLY A 261 -15.62 7.38 -39.04
C GLY A 261 -14.96 6.01 -39.21
N GLY A 262 -15.72 4.96 -39.59
CA GLY A 262 -15.16 3.62 -39.77
C GLY A 262 -14.79 2.94 -38.43
N LEU A 263 -15.37 3.38 -37.34
CA LEU A 263 -15.16 2.79 -36.01
C LEU A 263 -15.92 1.46 -35.90
N SER A 264 -15.40 0.52 -35.14
CA SER A 264 -16.04 -0.79 -34.94
C SER A 264 -16.06 -1.20 -33.48
N ILE A 265 -17.09 -1.91 -33.06
CA ILE A 265 -17.13 -2.57 -31.78
C ILE A 265 -16.18 -3.75 -31.82
N ARG A 266 -15.07 -3.67 -31.07
CA ARG A 266 -14.07 -4.75 -31.01
C ARG A 266 -14.49 -5.89 -30.08
N LYS A 267 -15.23 -5.56 -29.02
CA LYS A 267 -15.64 -6.53 -27.98
C LYS A 267 -16.95 -6.10 -27.35
N THR A 268 -17.82 -7.04 -27.12
CA THR A 268 -19.05 -6.88 -26.35
C THR A 268 -19.05 -7.95 -25.28
N GLU A 269 -19.05 -7.57 -24.02
CA GLU A 269 -19.11 -8.51 -22.90
C GLU A 269 -19.96 -7.95 -21.77
N SER A 270 -20.57 -8.82 -21.00
CA SER A 270 -21.16 -8.42 -19.74
C SER A 270 -20.05 -8.26 -18.70
N PRO A 271 -20.07 -7.21 -17.89
CA PRO A 271 -19.13 -7.06 -16.77
C PRO A 271 -19.11 -8.34 -15.94
N ARG A 272 -17.94 -8.87 -15.71
CA ARG A 272 -17.75 -10.00 -14.79
C ARG A 272 -17.16 -9.45 -13.52
N GLN A 273 -17.84 -9.73 -12.42
CA GLN A 273 -17.27 -9.49 -11.10
C GLN A 273 -16.01 -10.35 -10.95
N SER A 274 -14.96 -9.80 -10.33
CA SER A 274 -13.78 -10.62 -10.01
C SER A 274 -14.16 -11.70 -8.98
N LEU A 275 -13.44 -12.81 -8.96
CA LEU A 275 -13.67 -13.86 -7.95
C LEU A 275 -13.43 -13.33 -6.54
N GLU A 276 -12.52 -12.37 -6.39
CA GLU A 276 -12.22 -11.66 -5.14
C GLU A 276 -13.43 -10.84 -4.67
N ASP A 277 -14.01 -10.01 -5.55
CA ASP A 277 -15.22 -9.21 -5.22
C ASP A 277 -16.41 -10.10 -4.93
N PHE A 278 -16.57 -11.20 -5.68
CA PHE A 278 -17.64 -12.18 -5.42
C PHE A 278 -17.51 -12.80 -4.03
N PHE A 279 -16.30 -13.23 -3.67
CA PHE A 279 -16.00 -13.80 -2.34
C PHE A 279 -16.24 -12.79 -1.23
N LEU A 280 -15.76 -11.55 -1.38
CA LEU A 280 -15.97 -10.47 -0.42
C LEU A 280 -17.48 -10.18 -0.24
N GLY A 281 -18.24 -10.12 -1.33
CA GLY A 281 -19.69 -9.94 -1.28
C GLY A 281 -20.43 -11.06 -0.54
N LEU A 282 -19.95 -12.31 -0.66
CA LEU A 282 -20.51 -13.44 0.11
C LEU A 282 -20.23 -13.31 1.60
N VAL A 283 -19.01 -12.88 1.99
CA VAL A 283 -18.64 -12.69 3.39
C VAL A 283 -19.45 -11.55 4.01
N GLU A 284 -19.53 -10.40 3.34
CA GLU A 284 -20.34 -9.26 3.82
C GLU A 284 -21.83 -9.62 4.01
N LYS A 285 -22.36 -10.47 3.13
CA LYS A 285 -23.74 -10.96 3.25
C LYS A 285 -23.89 -11.88 4.47
N ALA A 286 -22.97 -12.80 4.67
CA ALA A 286 -22.98 -13.71 5.82
C ALA A 286 -22.86 -12.96 7.15
N ASP A 287 -22.03 -11.93 7.21
CA ASP A 287 -21.84 -11.09 8.40
C ASP A 287 -23.12 -10.30 8.74
N ARG A 288 -23.83 -9.77 7.74
CA ARG A 288 -25.13 -9.10 7.95
C ARG A 288 -26.20 -10.06 8.47
N GLU A 289 -26.34 -11.24 7.88
CA GLU A 289 -27.28 -12.27 8.31
C GLU A 289 -26.97 -12.78 9.73
N GLY A 290 -25.67 -12.89 10.09
CA GLY A 290 -25.23 -13.25 11.44
C GLY A 290 -25.54 -12.18 12.49
N ALA A 291 -25.45 -10.90 12.12
CA ALA A 291 -25.79 -9.77 12.98
C ALA A 291 -27.30 -9.67 13.25
N GLU A 292 -28.12 -9.92 12.24
CA GLU A 292 -29.58 -9.92 12.36
C GLU A 292 -30.09 -11.07 13.26
N THR A 293 -29.50 -12.27 13.17
CA THR A 293 -29.82 -13.41 14.00
C THR A 293 -29.42 -13.26 15.46
N SER A 294 -28.30 -12.57 15.75
CA SER A 294 -27.86 -12.29 17.12
C SER A 294 -28.65 -11.18 17.81
N GLY A 295 -29.25 -10.24 17.04
CA GLY A 295 -30.14 -9.20 17.55
C GLY A 295 -31.53 -9.69 17.93
N ALA A 296 -32.01 -10.80 17.33
CA ALA A 296 -33.34 -11.35 17.59
C ALA A 296 -33.46 -12.22 18.86
N THR A 297 -32.35 -12.65 19.44
CA THR A 297 -32.32 -13.53 20.65
C THR A 297 -32.16 -12.77 21.96
N GLY A 298 -32.01 -11.43 21.95
CA GLY A 298 -31.85 -10.60 23.15
C GLY A 298 -33.13 -10.05 23.79
N GLY A 299 -34.33 -10.39 23.28
CA GLY A 299 -35.59 -9.76 23.65
C GLY A 299 -36.63 -10.62 24.42
N ALA A 300 -36.25 -11.74 25.06
CA ALA A 300 -37.21 -12.54 25.83
C ALA A 300 -36.60 -13.06 27.13
N GLY A 301 -36.60 -12.25 28.17
CA GLY A 301 -36.12 -12.70 29.52
C GLY A 301 -36.19 -11.61 30.57
N GLY A 302 -37.38 -11.13 30.92
CA GLY A 302 -37.51 -10.15 31.98
C GLY A 302 -38.95 -9.86 32.37
N ALA A 303 -39.66 -10.86 32.89
CA ALA A 303 -40.87 -10.66 33.70
C ALA A 303 -41.15 -11.96 34.44
N GLU A 304 -40.62 -12.07 35.66
CA GLU A 304 -41.33 -12.63 36.83
C GLU A 304 -40.44 -12.33 38.05
#